data_2184333f494f79e7dfdaf84933f929f8
#
_entry.id   2184333f494f79e7dfdaf84933f929f8
#
_cell.length_a   1.000
_cell.length_b   1.000
_cell.length_c   1.000
_cell.angle_alpha   90.00
_cell.angle_beta   90.00
_cell.angle_gamma   90.00
#
_symmetry.space_group_name_H-M   'P 1'
#
loop_
_entity.id
_entity.type
_entity.pdbx_description
1 polymer ?
#
loop_
_entity_poly.entity_id
_entity_poly.type
_entity_poly.pdbx_seq_one_letter_code
_entity_poly.pdbx_strand_id
1 'polypeptide(L)'
;LVQKKGEVDKVILPIYGKGLWSTLYGFVALDHDDLNTIRSLLYYQHGETPGLGGEVDNPSWKALWNGKQAFGADGSVQIRVVRGAVDLAAPGSEHRVDGLSGATITSRGVHEMLRYWLGDGGYGKYLDRLRAQKQGV
;
A
#
# COMPACT_ATOMS: atom_id res chain seq x y z
N LEU A 1 -9.12 -0.46 13.30
CA LEU A 1 -9.62 0.89 13.00
C LEU A 1 -8.94 1.91 13.91
N VAL A 2 -8.56 3.04 13.33
CA VAL A 2 -7.98 4.15 14.09
C VAL A 2 -9.00 5.27 14.19
N GLN A 3 -9.19 5.76 15.40
CA GLN A 3 -10.15 6.82 15.68
C GLN A 3 -9.43 8.12 16.03
N LYS A 4 -10.01 9.23 15.62
CA LYS A 4 -9.56 10.57 15.96
C LYS A 4 -10.78 11.37 16.43
N LYS A 5 -10.72 11.92 17.65
CA LYS A 5 -11.85 12.67 18.27
C LYS A 5 -13.15 11.88 18.27
N GLY A 6 -13.08 10.56 18.54
CA GLY A 6 -14.25 9.70 18.61
C GLY A 6 -14.76 9.21 17.25
N GLU A 7 -14.16 9.66 16.14
CA GLU A 7 -14.51 9.21 14.80
C GLU A 7 -13.40 8.33 14.21
N VAL A 8 -13.77 7.40 13.33
CA VAL A 8 -12.79 6.57 12.65
C VAL A 8 -12.05 7.44 11.62
N ASP A 9 -10.73 7.51 11.74
CA ASP A 9 -9.87 8.33 10.88
C ASP A 9 -9.27 7.49 9.74
N LYS A 10 -8.79 6.30 10.06
CA LYS A 10 -8.17 5.42 9.07
C LYS A 10 -8.32 3.96 9.44
N VAL A 11 -8.15 3.11 8.44
CA VAL A 11 -8.16 1.65 8.59
C VAL A 11 -6.73 1.18 8.40
N ILE A 12 -6.18 0.51 9.41
CA ILE A 12 -4.83 -0.05 9.36
C ILE A 12 -4.94 -1.54 9.12
N LEU A 13 -4.29 -2.01 8.05
CA LEU A 13 -4.35 -3.39 7.61
C LEU A 13 -2.95 -4.00 7.71
N PRO A 14 -2.72 -4.99 8.60
CA PRO A 14 -1.46 -5.72 8.62
C PRO A 14 -1.25 -6.48 7.31
N ILE A 15 -0.04 -6.43 6.79
CA ILE A 15 0.34 -7.12 5.56
C ILE A 15 1.70 -7.80 5.73
N TYR A 16 1.94 -8.84 4.95
CA TYR A 16 3.26 -9.43 4.85
C TYR A 16 3.45 -10.06 3.48
N GLY A 17 4.71 -10.25 3.10
CA GLY A 17 5.03 -10.88 1.84
C GLY A 17 6.54 -11.04 1.69
N LYS A 18 6.94 -11.75 0.65
CA LYS A 18 8.35 -12.03 0.40
C LYS A 18 9.03 -10.92 -0.38
N GLY A 19 10.21 -10.50 0.12
CA GLY A 19 11.17 -9.73 -0.64
C GLY A 19 12.20 -10.64 -1.28
N LEU A 20 13.43 -10.15 -1.42
CA LEU A 20 14.54 -10.94 -1.96
C LEU A 20 15.08 -11.92 -0.92
N TRP A 21 15.34 -11.48 0.30
CA TRP A 21 16.03 -12.26 1.32
C TRP A 21 15.13 -12.70 2.47
N SER A 22 14.01 -12.04 2.66
CA SER A 22 13.24 -12.20 3.88
C SER A 22 11.75 -12.03 3.61
N THR A 23 10.96 -12.32 4.65
CA THR A 23 9.56 -11.88 4.69
C THR A 23 9.53 -10.46 5.27
N LEU A 24 8.81 -9.58 4.60
CA LEU A 24 8.56 -8.23 5.10
C LEU A 24 7.21 -8.23 5.81
N TYR A 25 7.17 -7.66 7.02
CA TYR A 25 5.94 -7.52 7.81
C TYR A 25 5.67 -6.03 8.01
N GLY A 26 4.46 -5.61 7.73
CA GLY A 26 4.15 -4.19 7.83
C GLY A 26 2.66 -3.91 7.90
N PHE A 27 2.33 -2.65 7.62
CA PHE A 27 0.96 -2.15 7.62
C PHE A 27 0.73 -1.23 6.45
N VAL A 28 -0.46 -1.30 5.86
CA VAL A 28 -0.96 -0.26 4.98
C VAL A 28 -2.14 0.42 5.67
N ALA A 29 -2.15 1.73 5.68
CA ALA A 29 -3.25 2.52 6.26
C ALA A 29 -4.02 3.19 5.13
N LEU A 30 -5.33 2.98 5.13
CA LEU A 30 -6.25 3.62 4.19
C LEU A 30 -7.09 4.66 4.92
N ASP A 31 -7.41 5.74 4.24
CA ASP A 31 -8.34 6.74 4.75
C ASP A 31 -9.71 6.09 4.93
N HIS A 32 -10.35 6.31 6.06
CA HIS A 32 -11.67 5.73 6.33
C HIS A 32 -12.75 6.34 5.44
N ASP A 33 -12.59 7.60 5.03
CA ASP A 33 -13.62 8.30 4.27
C ASP A 33 -13.88 7.68 2.91
N ASP A 34 -12.83 7.26 2.20
CA ASP A 34 -12.96 6.68 0.87
C ASP A 34 -12.53 5.22 0.80
N LEU A 35 -11.85 4.69 1.82
CA LEU A 35 -11.28 3.35 1.86
C LEU A 35 -10.41 3.06 0.63
N ASN A 36 -9.76 4.07 0.13
CA ASN A 36 -8.98 4.03 -1.10
C ASN A 36 -7.67 4.80 -1.00
N THR A 37 -7.68 6.02 -0.45
CA THR A 37 -6.47 6.82 -0.33
C THR A 37 -5.54 6.21 0.68
N ILE A 38 -4.30 5.92 0.25
CA ILE A 38 -3.27 5.38 1.13
C ILE A 38 -2.73 6.53 1.98
N ARG A 39 -2.79 6.36 3.30
CA ARG A 39 -2.25 7.31 4.27
C ARG A 39 -0.80 6.99 4.60
N SER A 40 -0.44 5.72 4.63
CA SER A 40 0.93 5.31 4.87
C SER A 40 1.14 3.84 4.52
N LEU A 41 2.40 3.50 4.25
CA LEU A 41 2.89 2.14 4.18
C LEU A 41 4.13 2.07 5.07
N LEU A 42 4.18 1.10 5.97
CA LEU A 42 5.26 0.96 6.91
C LEU A 42 5.62 -0.51 7.07
N TYR A 43 6.91 -0.83 6.99
CA TYR A 43 7.42 -2.16 7.33
C TYR A 43 8.18 -2.06 8.65
N TYR A 44 7.84 -2.91 9.61
CA TYR A 44 8.44 -2.92 10.94
C TYR A 44 9.44 -4.06 11.14
N GLN A 45 9.46 -5.04 10.23
CA GLN A 45 10.37 -6.18 10.33
C GLN A 45 10.70 -6.71 8.93
N HIS A 46 11.97 -6.80 8.61
CA HIS A 46 12.48 -7.44 7.41
C HIS A 46 13.99 -7.66 7.56
N GLY A 47 14.55 -8.49 6.67
CA GLY A 47 16.00 -8.74 6.58
C GLY A 47 16.58 -8.39 5.21
N GLU A 48 16.00 -7.39 4.53
CA GLU A 48 16.49 -6.95 3.24
C GLU A 48 17.79 -6.17 3.36
N THR A 49 18.57 -6.10 2.29
CA THR A 49 19.91 -5.52 2.29
C THR A 49 19.85 -3.99 2.46
N PRO A 50 20.54 -3.43 3.48
CA PRO A 50 20.62 -1.98 3.62
C PRO A 50 21.14 -1.30 2.34
N GLY A 51 20.51 -0.19 1.98
CA GLY A 51 20.85 0.55 0.76
C GLY A 51 20.21 -0.01 -0.52
N LEU A 52 19.66 -1.22 -0.47
CA LEU A 52 18.95 -1.85 -1.58
C LEU A 52 17.49 -2.11 -1.18
N GLY A 53 17.11 -3.37 -0.94
CA GLY A 53 15.76 -3.68 -0.48
C GLY A 53 15.39 -3.06 0.86
N GLY A 54 16.37 -2.85 1.73
CA GLY A 54 16.17 -2.16 3.01
C GLY A 54 15.71 -0.71 2.89
N GLU A 55 15.77 -0.15 1.69
CA GLU A 55 15.26 1.20 1.44
C GLU A 55 13.73 1.30 1.54
N VAL A 56 13.03 0.20 1.78
CA VAL A 56 11.61 0.25 2.17
C VAL A 56 11.43 1.05 3.47
N ASP A 57 12.49 1.20 4.28
CA ASP A 57 12.49 2.00 5.50
C ASP A 57 12.85 3.47 5.26
N ASN A 58 13.29 3.83 4.07
CA ASN A 58 13.68 5.20 3.77
C ASN A 58 12.46 6.14 3.85
N PRO A 59 12.51 7.18 4.69
CA PRO A 59 11.39 8.11 4.84
C PRO A 59 10.94 8.74 3.52
N SER A 60 11.86 9.03 2.60
CA SER A 60 11.52 9.60 1.30
C SER A 60 10.71 8.64 0.46
N TRP A 61 11.07 7.36 0.46
CA TRP A 61 10.32 6.35 -0.28
C TRP A 61 8.96 6.08 0.36
N LYS A 62 8.90 6.00 1.69
CA LYS A 62 7.65 5.82 2.40
C LYS A 62 6.68 6.98 2.13
N ALA A 63 7.19 8.19 2.04
CA ALA A 63 6.39 9.39 1.76
C ALA A 63 5.72 9.34 0.39
N LEU A 64 6.27 8.62 -0.58
CA LEU A 64 5.69 8.49 -1.92
C LEU A 64 4.32 7.81 -1.90
N TRP A 65 4.05 6.98 -0.90
CA TRP A 65 2.78 6.25 -0.78
C TRP A 65 1.64 7.11 -0.32
N ASN A 66 1.94 8.18 0.43
CA ASN A 66 0.92 9.04 1.00
C ASN A 66 0.15 9.77 -0.10
N GLY A 67 -1.16 9.58 -0.12
CA GLY A 67 -2.04 10.19 -1.11
C GLY A 67 -2.25 9.34 -2.36
N LYS A 68 -1.55 8.22 -2.53
CA LYS A 68 -1.80 7.32 -3.65
C LYS A 68 -3.13 6.60 -3.45
N GLN A 69 -3.74 6.18 -4.55
CA GLN A 69 -5.02 5.47 -4.51
C GLN A 69 -4.83 3.99 -4.78
N ALA A 70 -5.38 3.18 -3.89
CA ALA A 70 -5.23 1.72 -3.95
C ALA A 70 -6.09 1.11 -5.07
N PHE A 71 -7.29 1.65 -5.29
CA PHE A 71 -8.28 1.06 -6.19
C PHE A 71 -8.63 2.01 -7.32
N GLY A 72 -8.95 1.44 -8.48
CA GLY A 72 -9.48 2.18 -9.62
C GLY A 72 -10.99 2.44 -9.49
N ALA A 73 -11.56 3.13 -10.48
CA ALA A 73 -12.98 3.47 -10.50
C ALA A 73 -13.88 2.22 -10.53
N ASP A 74 -13.38 1.11 -11.07
CA ASP A 74 -14.09 -0.16 -11.13
C ASP A 74 -13.96 -1.01 -9.86
N GLY A 75 -13.25 -0.51 -8.84
CA GLY A 75 -13.01 -1.21 -7.59
C GLY A 75 -11.87 -2.20 -7.62
N SER A 76 -11.20 -2.40 -8.75
CA SER A 76 -10.05 -3.30 -8.83
C SER A 76 -8.81 -2.66 -8.21
N VAL A 77 -7.88 -3.50 -7.70
CA VAL A 77 -6.61 -3.04 -7.16
C VAL A 77 -5.76 -2.49 -8.30
N GLN A 78 -5.39 -1.22 -8.22
CA GLN A 78 -4.61 -0.53 -9.24
C GLN A 78 -3.24 -0.09 -8.73
N ILE A 79 -3.02 -0.05 -7.42
CA ILE A 79 -1.74 0.37 -6.85
C ILE A 79 -0.62 -0.56 -7.33
N ARG A 80 0.49 0.01 -7.76
CA ARG A 80 1.64 -0.75 -8.23
C ARG A 80 2.94 -0.03 -7.93
N VAL A 81 3.97 -0.82 -7.69
CA VAL A 81 5.35 -0.34 -7.63
C VAL A 81 5.93 -0.56 -9.03
N VAL A 82 6.37 0.52 -9.66
CA VAL A 82 6.90 0.45 -11.03
C VAL A 82 8.42 0.33 -11.01
N ARG A 83 9.01 0.04 -12.17
CA ARG A 83 10.46 0.09 -12.33
C ARG A 83 10.85 1.55 -12.57
N GLY A 84 11.83 2.05 -11.80
CA GLY A 84 12.30 3.42 -11.94
C GLY A 84 11.33 4.44 -11.32
N ALA A 85 11.40 5.65 -11.80
CA ALA A 85 10.61 6.77 -11.26
C ALA A 85 9.27 6.91 -11.98
N VAL A 86 8.26 7.34 -11.23
CA VAL A 86 6.93 7.62 -11.77
C VAL A 86 6.93 9.00 -12.43
N ASP A 87 6.36 9.09 -13.62
CA ASP A 87 6.05 10.38 -14.23
C ASP A 87 4.72 10.88 -13.63
N LEU A 88 4.82 11.85 -12.74
CA LEU A 88 3.66 12.39 -12.02
C LEU A 88 2.67 13.11 -12.93
N ALA A 89 3.10 13.51 -14.14
CA ALA A 89 2.21 14.12 -15.12
C ALA A 89 1.45 13.09 -15.96
N ALA A 90 1.85 11.82 -15.91
CA ALA A 90 1.20 10.77 -16.72
C ALA A 90 -0.13 10.35 -16.10
N PRO A 91 -1.14 10.02 -16.93
CA PRO A 91 -2.41 9.46 -16.43
C PRO A 91 -2.16 8.17 -15.63
N GLY A 92 -2.83 8.02 -14.50
CA GLY A 92 -2.71 6.84 -13.64
C GLY A 92 -1.57 6.92 -12.65
N SER A 93 -0.85 8.04 -12.58
CA SER A 93 0.26 8.20 -11.62
C SER A 93 -0.20 8.10 -10.16
N GLU A 94 -1.47 8.37 -9.86
CA GLU A 94 -2.06 8.24 -8.53
C GLU A 94 -2.08 6.79 -8.04
N HIS A 95 -1.86 5.83 -8.93
CA HIS A 95 -1.80 4.40 -8.61
C HIS A 95 -0.38 3.84 -8.66
N ARG A 96 0.64 4.67 -8.86
CA ARG A 96 2.00 4.18 -9.09
C ARG A 96 2.99 4.78 -8.09
N VAL A 97 3.92 3.95 -7.65
CA VAL A 97 5.00 4.34 -6.72
C VAL A 97 6.33 3.95 -7.36
N ASP A 98 7.33 4.80 -7.18
CA ASP A 98 8.69 4.54 -7.65
C ASP A 98 9.21 3.21 -7.11
N GLY A 99 9.91 2.46 -7.96
CA GLY A 99 10.63 1.28 -7.52
C GLY A 99 11.84 1.64 -6.66
N LEU A 100 12.31 0.65 -5.91
CA LEU A 100 13.55 0.78 -5.14
C LEU A 100 14.73 0.62 -6.09
N SER A 101 15.62 1.60 -6.12
CA SER A 101 16.80 1.56 -6.98
C SER A 101 17.69 0.38 -6.62
N GLY A 102 18.02 -0.46 -7.62
CA GLY A 102 18.86 -1.63 -7.43
C GLY A 102 18.20 -2.77 -6.67
N ALA A 103 16.89 -2.71 -6.42
CA ALA A 103 16.18 -3.72 -5.63
C ALA A 103 14.86 -4.14 -6.29
N THR A 104 14.95 -4.61 -7.53
CA THR A 104 13.78 -5.00 -8.34
C THR A 104 12.95 -6.11 -7.69
N ILE A 105 13.61 -7.11 -7.08
CA ILE A 105 12.90 -8.25 -6.48
C ILE A 105 12.14 -7.82 -5.23
N THR A 106 12.74 -6.99 -4.38
CA THR A 106 12.03 -6.45 -3.21
C THR A 106 10.86 -5.56 -3.65
N SER A 107 11.07 -4.72 -4.66
CA SER A 107 10.00 -3.89 -5.23
C SER A 107 8.83 -4.72 -5.74
N ARG A 108 9.13 -5.82 -6.44
CA ARG A 108 8.11 -6.75 -6.92
C ARG A 108 7.38 -7.42 -5.76
N GLY A 109 8.09 -7.78 -4.71
CA GLY A 109 7.48 -8.37 -3.51
C GLY A 109 6.49 -7.43 -2.85
N VAL A 110 6.85 -6.14 -2.71
CA VAL A 110 5.94 -5.12 -2.19
C VAL A 110 4.71 -4.99 -3.10
N HIS A 111 4.94 -4.92 -4.40
CA HIS A 111 3.86 -4.83 -5.39
C HIS A 111 2.88 -5.99 -5.25
N GLU A 112 3.39 -7.23 -5.22
CA GLU A 112 2.55 -8.41 -5.17
C GLU A 112 1.81 -8.56 -3.84
N MET A 113 2.48 -8.22 -2.70
CA MET A 113 1.80 -8.33 -1.41
C MET A 113 0.64 -7.33 -1.27
N LEU A 114 0.78 -6.13 -1.82
CA LEU A 114 -0.33 -5.17 -1.79
C LEU A 114 -1.48 -5.62 -2.68
N ARG A 115 -1.19 -6.13 -3.86
CA ARG A 115 -2.24 -6.66 -4.74
C ARG A 115 -2.98 -7.83 -4.11
N TYR A 116 -2.26 -8.70 -3.41
CA TYR A 116 -2.88 -9.82 -2.71
C TYR A 116 -3.76 -9.35 -1.55
N TRP A 117 -3.17 -8.53 -0.65
CA TRP A 117 -3.87 -8.18 0.59
C TRP A 117 -5.03 -7.21 0.38
N LEU A 118 -4.95 -6.33 -0.61
CA LEU A 118 -6.06 -5.43 -0.94
C LEU A 118 -7.08 -6.07 -1.86
N GLY A 119 -6.76 -7.21 -2.46
CA GLY A 119 -7.67 -7.95 -3.32
C GLY A 119 -8.52 -8.96 -2.55
N ASP A 120 -9.28 -9.77 -3.31
CA ASP A 120 -10.23 -10.73 -2.74
C ASP A 120 -9.56 -11.85 -1.92
N GLY A 121 -8.28 -12.12 -2.18
CA GLY A 121 -7.52 -13.09 -1.38
C GLY A 121 -7.14 -12.58 0.01
N GLY A 122 -7.25 -11.28 0.25
CA GLY A 122 -6.93 -10.64 1.51
C GLY A 122 -8.13 -9.87 2.08
N TYR A 123 -7.99 -8.54 2.17
CA TYR A 123 -8.97 -7.69 2.82
C TYR A 123 -10.09 -7.17 1.92
N GLY A 124 -10.11 -7.56 0.62
CA GLY A 124 -11.06 -7.02 -0.34
C GLY A 124 -12.51 -7.11 0.13
N LYS A 125 -12.94 -8.28 0.61
CA LYS A 125 -14.32 -8.48 1.09
C LYS A 125 -14.62 -7.69 2.36
N TYR A 126 -13.65 -7.57 3.25
CA TYR A 126 -13.79 -6.76 4.45
C TYR A 126 -14.00 -5.28 4.09
N LEU A 127 -13.21 -4.77 3.15
CA LEU A 127 -13.34 -3.39 2.68
C LEU A 127 -14.68 -3.16 1.99
N ASP A 128 -15.16 -4.12 1.22
CA ASP A 128 -16.49 -4.05 0.59
C ASP A 128 -17.59 -3.93 1.64
N ARG A 129 -17.49 -4.68 2.73
CA ARG A 129 -18.45 -4.59 3.84
C ARG A 129 -18.40 -3.22 4.52
N LEU A 130 -17.21 -2.66 4.72
CA LEU A 130 -17.08 -1.32 5.29
C LEU A 130 -17.70 -0.26 4.39
N ARG A 131 -17.51 -0.39 3.06
CA ARG A 131 -18.13 0.52 2.09
C ARG A 131 -19.64 0.46 2.15
N ALA A 132 -20.19 -0.74 2.24
CA ALA A 132 -21.64 -0.93 2.36
C ALA A 132 -22.19 -0.28 3.62
N GLN A 133 -21.52 -0.43 4.75
CA GLN A 133 -21.90 0.20 6.02
C GLN A 133 -21.91 1.72 5.90
N LYS A 134 -20.92 2.29 5.23
CA LYS A 134 -20.82 3.74 5.03
C LYS A 134 -21.97 4.28 4.16
N GLN A 135 -22.52 3.44 3.27
CA GLN A 135 -23.64 3.81 2.42
C GLN A 135 -25.00 3.62 3.12
N GLY A 136 -24.99 3.25 4.39
CA GLY A 136 -26.22 3.05 5.16
C GLY A 136 -26.94 1.74 4.86
N VAL A 137 -26.23 0.76 4.35
CA VAL A 137 -26.79 -0.53 3.91
C VAL A 137 -26.49 -1.61 4.94
#